data_8dec02ef2812bfd96f7d5982194fc44d
#
_entry.id   8dec02ef2812bfd96f7d5982194fc44d
#
_cell.length_a   1.000
_cell.length_b   1.000
_cell.length_c   1.000
_cell.angle_alpha   90.00
_cell.angle_beta   90.00
_cell.angle_gamma   90.00
#
_symmetry.space_group_name_H-M   'P 1'
#
loop_
_entity.id
_entity.type
_entity.pdbx_description
1 polymer ?
#
loop_
_entity_poly.entity_id
_entity_poly.type
_entity_poly.pdbx_seq_one_letter_code
_entity_poly.pdbx_strand_id
1 'polypeptide(L)'
;MSVQHAGSIIRQARLNAGLTQEQLSDGVCSTLSLSRIENGSAGVSPATFQTLMAHAGIFCEAYPTFSTRADFDCFYALKKVRFYLDSWQLTPACQLLDHIEMLNWADNKFYYQEWLLLHCKLQLRSGHANHAHTYELVRFALKITRSDIDNAAIHSLFLSSVEIELFIYLAQEALYIGDTATAHHVCQQISSYLSARSLSFLERDRLLAENAVVYTKYLLTVCDYKSALELSNFYRHQMISNLDDGLMHELTFLTALGCYYTGQQDRFLTLFKTAFFSAHSINLSLIHI
;
A
#
# COMPACT_ATOMS: atom_id res chain seq x y z
N MET A 1 19.39 -18.62 4.19
CA MET A 1 19.69 -18.87 2.76
C MET A 1 21.10 -18.38 2.47
N SER A 2 21.87 -19.10 1.65
CA SER A 2 23.17 -18.58 1.19
C SER A 2 22.92 -17.47 0.15
N VAL A 3 23.86 -16.53 0.00
CA VAL A 3 23.83 -15.43 -1.00
C VAL A 3 23.54 -15.97 -2.41
N GLN A 4 24.03 -17.14 -2.76
CA GLN A 4 23.79 -17.81 -4.04
C GLN A 4 22.32 -18.20 -4.26
N HIS A 5 21.58 -18.53 -3.19
CA HIS A 5 20.16 -18.89 -3.31
C HIS A 5 19.26 -17.70 -3.59
N ALA A 6 19.48 -16.57 -2.95
CA ALA A 6 18.66 -15.37 -3.17
C ALA A 6 18.79 -14.86 -4.62
N GLY A 7 20.00 -14.77 -5.16
CA GLY A 7 20.23 -14.34 -6.53
C GLY A 7 19.61 -15.27 -7.58
N SER A 8 19.69 -16.58 -7.36
CA SER A 8 19.08 -17.56 -8.28
C SER A 8 17.55 -17.49 -8.27
N ILE A 9 16.93 -17.21 -7.12
CA ILE A 9 15.48 -17.01 -6.99
C ILE A 9 15.05 -15.75 -7.77
N ILE A 10 15.75 -14.63 -7.59
CA ILE A 10 15.48 -13.38 -8.33
C ILE A 10 15.60 -13.62 -9.84
N ARG A 11 16.68 -14.28 -10.28
CA ARG A 11 16.89 -14.60 -11.70
C ARG A 11 15.74 -15.45 -12.26
N GLN A 12 15.32 -16.49 -11.55
CA GLN A 12 14.22 -17.36 -11.99
C GLN A 12 12.91 -16.58 -12.05
N ALA A 13 12.62 -15.76 -11.04
CA ALA A 13 11.43 -14.89 -11.01
C ALA A 13 11.41 -13.95 -12.23
N ARG A 14 12.52 -13.28 -12.50
CA ARG A 14 12.67 -12.40 -13.67
C ARG A 14 12.41 -13.12 -15.00
N LEU A 15 13.02 -14.28 -15.18
CA LEU A 15 12.87 -15.07 -16.41
C LEU A 15 11.42 -15.56 -16.60
N ASN A 16 10.78 -16.00 -15.51
CA ASN A 16 9.38 -16.43 -15.55
C ASN A 16 8.43 -15.24 -15.87
N ALA A 17 8.77 -14.04 -15.44
CA ALA A 17 8.04 -12.81 -15.75
C ALA A 17 8.37 -12.24 -17.16
N GLY A 18 9.33 -12.83 -17.89
CA GLY A 18 9.76 -12.36 -19.22
C GLY A 18 10.50 -11.02 -19.18
N LEU A 19 11.07 -10.62 -18.04
CA LEU A 19 11.72 -9.33 -17.86
C LEU A 19 13.20 -9.36 -18.20
N THR A 20 13.71 -8.24 -18.74
CA THR A 20 15.16 -8.01 -18.86
C THR A 20 15.75 -7.62 -17.49
N GLN A 21 17.08 -7.68 -17.34
CA GLN A 21 17.74 -7.19 -16.12
C GLN A 21 17.51 -5.68 -15.93
N GLU A 22 17.48 -4.92 -17.02
CA GLU A 22 17.20 -3.48 -16.99
C GLU A 22 15.80 -3.19 -16.44
N GLN A 23 14.79 -3.88 -16.96
CA GLN A 23 13.41 -3.74 -16.51
C GLN A 23 13.24 -4.12 -15.02
N LEU A 24 13.84 -5.24 -14.59
CA LEU A 24 13.71 -5.66 -13.20
C LEU A 24 14.46 -4.73 -12.23
N SER A 25 15.61 -4.17 -12.64
CA SER A 25 16.42 -3.30 -11.78
C SER A 25 15.93 -1.85 -11.72
N ASP A 26 15.00 -1.47 -12.58
CA ASP A 26 14.49 -0.09 -12.69
C ASP A 26 13.95 0.44 -11.34
N GLY A 27 14.43 1.62 -10.92
CA GLY A 27 14.09 2.22 -9.63
C GLY A 27 14.69 1.53 -8.39
N VAL A 28 15.25 0.31 -8.53
CA VAL A 28 15.75 -0.50 -7.41
C VAL A 28 17.26 -0.40 -7.27
N CYS A 29 18.01 -0.80 -8.31
CA CYS A 29 19.46 -0.81 -8.31
C CYS A 29 19.98 -0.68 -9.74
N SER A 30 21.31 -0.58 -9.93
CA SER A 30 21.88 -0.62 -11.27
C SER A 30 21.79 -2.02 -11.88
N THR A 31 21.66 -2.11 -13.21
CA THR A 31 21.66 -3.39 -13.95
C THR A 31 22.92 -4.22 -13.63
N LEU A 32 24.06 -3.57 -13.43
CA LEU A 32 25.30 -4.24 -13.03
C LEU A 32 25.18 -4.84 -11.62
N SER A 33 24.55 -4.14 -10.69
CA SER A 33 24.29 -4.64 -9.32
C SER A 33 23.36 -5.85 -9.38
N LEU A 34 22.27 -5.77 -10.13
CA LEU A 34 21.36 -6.91 -10.31
C LEU A 34 22.08 -8.12 -10.92
N SER A 35 22.91 -7.91 -11.94
CA SER A 35 23.70 -8.99 -12.54
C SER A 35 24.62 -9.67 -11.52
N ARG A 36 25.28 -8.91 -10.64
CA ARG A 36 26.12 -9.46 -9.57
C ARG A 36 25.32 -10.24 -8.55
N ILE A 37 24.13 -9.75 -8.19
CA ILE A 37 23.19 -10.44 -7.27
C ILE A 37 22.74 -11.77 -7.91
N GLU A 38 22.26 -11.74 -9.15
CA GLU A 38 21.78 -12.95 -9.85
C GLU A 38 22.87 -14.02 -10.01
N ASN A 39 24.12 -13.60 -10.15
CA ASN A 39 25.28 -14.51 -10.26
C ASN A 39 25.87 -14.92 -8.91
N GLY A 40 25.29 -14.44 -7.78
CA GLY A 40 25.72 -14.77 -6.43
C GLY A 40 27.05 -14.12 -6.01
N SER A 41 27.56 -13.16 -6.78
CA SER A 41 28.78 -12.40 -6.48
C SER A 41 28.55 -11.18 -5.58
N ALA A 42 27.29 -10.81 -5.31
CA ALA A 42 26.90 -9.79 -4.38
C ALA A 42 25.71 -10.27 -3.52
N GLY A 43 25.65 -9.82 -2.26
CA GLY A 43 24.50 -9.99 -1.39
C GLY A 43 23.36 -9.06 -1.79
N VAL A 44 22.16 -9.37 -1.33
CA VAL A 44 20.97 -8.56 -1.50
C VAL A 44 20.32 -8.33 -0.13
N SER A 45 19.94 -7.07 0.17
CA SER A 45 19.19 -6.78 1.39
C SER A 45 17.77 -7.34 1.30
N PRO A 46 17.10 -7.65 2.42
CA PRO A 46 15.71 -8.14 2.41
C PRO A 46 14.76 -7.20 1.68
N ALA A 47 14.87 -5.89 1.92
CA ALA A 47 14.05 -4.90 1.26
C ALA A 47 14.28 -4.87 -0.26
N THR A 48 15.54 -4.88 -0.70
CA THR A 48 15.89 -4.97 -2.13
C THR A 48 15.37 -6.27 -2.74
N PHE A 49 15.52 -7.40 -2.04
CA PHE A 49 15.00 -8.69 -2.49
C PHE A 49 13.48 -8.64 -2.68
N GLN A 50 12.74 -8.15 -1.68
CA GLN A 50 11.28 -8.03 -1.75
C GLN A 50 10.83 -7.12 -2.90
N THR A 51 11.51 -5.97 -3.09
CA THR A 51 11.19 -5.05 -4.18
C THR A 51 11.42 -5.68 -5.55
N LEU A 52 12.57 -6.36 -5.76
CA LEU A 52 12.85 -7.08 -7.00
C LEU A 52 11.83 -8.20 -7.26
N MET A 53 11.44 -8.95 -6.22
CA MET A 53 10.42 -9.99 -6.35
C MET A 53 9.05 -9.39 -6.69
N ALA A 54 8.67 -8.26 -6.06
CA ALA A 54 7.44 -7.55 -6.37
C ALA A 54 7.42 -7.04 -7.83
N HIS A 55 8.53 -6.52 -8.33
CA HIS A 55 8.67 -6.13 -9.74
C HIS A 55 8.51 -7.31 -10.69
N ALA A 56 8.96 -8.50 -10.28
CA ALA A 56 8.71 -9.74 -11.01
C ALA A 56 7.28 -10.29 -10.86
N GLY A 57 6.40 -9.58 -10.14
CA GLY A 57 5.02 -10.00 -9.87
C GLY A 57 4.89 -11.02 -8.75
N ILE A 58 5.91 -11.20 -7.93
CA ILE A 58 5.93 -12.16 -6.83
C ILE A 58 6.03 -11.40 -5.50
N PHE A 59 4.93 -11.37 -4.75
CA PHE A 59 4.93 -10.85 -3.38
C PHE A 59 5.40 -11.95 -2.43
N CYS A 60 6.65 -11.85 -2.00
CA CYS A 60 7.25 -12.81 -1.08
C CYS A 60 7.17 -12.27 0.36
N GLU A 61 6.33 -12.83 1.18
CA GLU A 61 6.49 -12.74 2.64
C GLU A 61 7.55 -13.72 3.17
N ALA A 62 8.02 -14.65 2.33
CA ALA A 62 8.81 -15.78 2.73
C ALA A 62 10.31 -15.44 2.86
N TYR A 63 10.78 -15.52 4.09
CA TYR A 63 12.19 -15.66 4.48
C TYR A 63 13.14 -14.53 4.05
N PRO A 64 13.08 -13.38 4.70
CA PRO A 64 14.06 -12.33 4.47
C PRO A 64 15.46 -12.81 4.86
N THR A 65 16.39 -12.67 3.94
CA THR A 65 17.82 -12.83 4.24
C THR A 65 18.37 -11.48 4.64
N PHE A 66 18.79 -11.34 5.90
CA PHE A 66 19.33 -10.10 6.43
C PHE A 66 20.84 -10.06 6.23
N SER A 67 21.34 -8.93 5.74
CA SER A 67 22.79 -8.72 5.58
C SER A 67 23.46 -8.33 6.89
N THR A 68 22.72 -7.63 7.76
CA THR A 68 23.21 -7.13 9.05
C THR A 68 22.15 -7.27 10.14
N ARG A 69 22.56 -7.15 11.39
CA ARG A 69 21.64 -7.09 12.54
C ARG A 69 20.72 -5.86 12.45
N ALA A 70 21.24 -4.74 11.98
CA ALA A 70 20.48 -3.51 11.79
C ALA A 70 19.35 -3.68 10.76
N ASP A 71 19.62 -4.36 9.63
CA ASP A 71 18.58 -4.71 8.63
C ASP A 71 17.46 -5.54 9.26
N PHE A 72 17.83 -6.54 10.05
CA PHE A 72 16.87 -7.38 10.78
C PHE A 72 16.00 -6.55 11.72
N ASP A 73 16.62 -5.75 12.58
CA ASP A 73 15.91 -4.96 13.59
C ASP A 73 14.99 -3.93 12.92
N CYS A 74 15.43 -3.25 11.85
CA CYS A 74 14.65 -2.29 11.09
C CYS A 74 13.44 -2.95 10.40
N PHE A 75 13.66 -4.05 9.68
CA PHE A 75 12.60 -4.79 8.99
C PHE A 75 11.48 -5.22 9.95
N TYR A 76 11.86 -5.85 11.07
CA TYR A 76 10.86 -6.31 12.04
C TYR A 76 10.19 -5.16 12.78
N ALA A 77 10.89 -4.05 13.02
CA ALA A 77 10.28 -2.86 13.60
C ALA A 77 9.21 -2.28 12.66
N LEU A 78 9.48 -2.11 11.36
CA LEU A 78 8.50 -1.65 10.38
C LEU A 78 7.29 -2.59 10.25
N LYS A 79 7.53 -3.91 10.21
CA LYS A 79 6.46 -4.92 10.23
C LYS A 79 5.59 -4.79 11.49
N LYS A 80 6.20 -4.56 12.64
CA LYS A 80 5.49 -4.38 13.91
C LYS A 80 4.70 -3.07 13.97
N VAL A 81 5.24 -1.99 13.40
CA VAL A 81 4.49 -0.73 13.25
C VAL A 81 3.25 -0.95 12.38
N ARG A 82 3.40 -1.63 11.23
CA ARG A 82 2.28 -1.96 10.35
C ARG A 82 1.21 -2.75 11.11
N PHE A 83 1.58 -3.78 11.83
CA PHE A 83 0.67 -4.54 12.67
C PHE A 83 -0.06 -3.67 13.71
N TYR A 84 0.65 -2.78 14.40
CA TYR A 84 0.03 -1.86 15.37
C TYR A 84 -0.96 -0.89 14.69
N LEU A 85 -0.61 -0.36 13.53
CA LEU A 85 -1.51 0.49 12.76
C LEU A 85 -2.76 -0.29 12.33
N ASP A 86 -2.61 -1.48 11.77
CA ASP A 86 -3.74 -2.29 11.31
C ASP A 86 -4.64 -2.73 12.46
N SER A 87 -4.07 -2.90 13.66
CA SER A 87 -4.79 -3.18 14.90
C SER A 87 -5.26 -1.92 15.65
N TRP A 88 -5.17 -0.71 15.06
CA TRP A 88 -5.53 0.58 15.67
C TRP A 88 -4.83 0.91 16.99
N GLN A 89 -3.66 0.33 17.23
CA GLN A 89 -2.82 0.61 18.38
C GLN A 89 -1.87 1.78 18.09
N LEU A 90 -2.42 3.01 18.06
CA LEU A 90 -1.70 4.19 17.56
C LEU A 90 -0.54 4.60 18.47
N THR A 91 -0.69 4.51 19.80
CA THR A 91 0.38 4.88 20.75
C THR A 91 1.63 4.02 20.60
N PRO A 92 1.56 2.68 20.62
CA PRO A 92 2.75 1.86 20.39
C PRO A 92 3.30 1.97 18.95
N ALA A 93 2.45 2.26 17.95
CA ALA A 93 2.92 2.54 16.59
C ALA A 93 3.78 3.81 16.55
N CYS A 94 3.32 4.91 17.19
CA CYS A 94 4.04 6.17 17.28
C CYS A 94 5.40 5.99 17.95
N GLN A 95 5.42 5.41 19.16
CA GLN A 95 6.66 5.18 19.92
C GLN A 95 7.69 4.36 19.15
N LEU A 96 7.23 3.37 18.40
CA LEU A 96 8.13 2.53 17.61
C LEU A 96 8.62 3.26 16.36
N LEU A 97 7.80 4.06 15.68
CA LEU A 97 8.22 4.91 14.56
C LEU A 97 9.29 5.92 14.98
N ASP A 98 9.11 6.59 16.12
CA ASP A 98 10.08 7.53 16.68
C ASP A 98 11.42 6.83 17.00
N HIS A 99 11.35 5.60 17.53
CA HIS A 99 12.55 4.80 17.79
C HIS A 99 13.29 4.42 16.49
N ILE A 100 12.55 4.05 15.46
CA ILE A 100 13.12 3.70 14.16
C ILE A 100 13.78 4.92 13.51
N GLU A 101 13.22 6.13 13.66
CA GLU A 101 13.82 7.37 13.12
C GLU A 101 15.25 7.59 13.61
N MET A 102 15.60 7.11 14.80
CA MET A 102 16.95 7.18 15.35
C MET A 102 17.94 6.17 14.71
N LEU A 103 17.43 5.20 13.96
CA LEU A 103 18.26 4.25 13.23
C LEU A 103 18.79 4.92 11.96
N ASN A 104 20.03 4.64 11.59
CA ASN A 104 20.65 5.25 10.42
C ASN A 104 20.07 4.66 9.12
N TRP A 105 19.14 5.39 8.48
CA TRP A 105 18.49 5.01 7.22
C TRP A 105 19.39 5.14 5.98
N ALA A 106 20.56 5.79 6.11
CA ALA A 106 21.33 6.30 4.99
C ALA A 106 21.63 5.25 3.91
N ASP A 107 21.61 3.97 4.28
CA ASP A 107 21.99 2.88 3.39
C ASP A 107 20.80 2.14 2.76
N ASN A 108 19.53 2.40 3.18
CA ASN A 108 18.38 1.67 2.65
C ASN A 108 17.14 2.55 2.38
N LYS A 109 17.10 3.09 1.16
CA LYS A 109 16.00 3.93 0.67
C LYS A 109 14.60 3.27 0.76
N PHE A 110 14.50 1.94 0.72
CA PHE A 110 13.23 1.22 0.77
C PHE A 110 12.64 1.20 2.19
N TYR A 111 13.48 1.05 3.23
CA TYR A 111 13.03 1.17 4.60
C TYR A 111 12.60 2.61 4.92
N TYR A 112 13.33 3.60 4.41
CA TYR A 112 12.95 5.00 4.57
C TYR A 112 11.61 5.30 3.88
N GLN A 113 11.40 4.79 2.68
CA GLN A 113 10.13 4.93 1.96
C GLN A 113 8.97 4.28 2.72
N GLU A 114 9.15 3.05 3.26
CA GLU A 114 8.13 2.37 4.06
C GLU A 114 7.87 3.10 5.38
N TRP A 115 8.91 3.62 6.04
CA TRP A 115 8.75 4.45 7.24
C TRP A 115 7.90 5.70 6.97
N LEU A 116 8.16 6.41 5.87
CA LEU A 116 7.36 7.56 5.46
C LEU A 116 5.89 7.19 5.22
N LEU A 117 5.64 6.07 4.54
CA LEU A 117 4.28 5.55 4.35
C LEU A 117 3.58 5.30 5.69
N LEU A 118 4.25 4.60 6.61
CA LEU A 118 3.67 4.28 7.93
C LEU A 118 3.47 5.54 8.79
N HIS A 119 4.34 6.54 8.64
CA HIS A 119 4.17 7.83 9.28
C HIS A 119 2.93 8.57 8.75
N CYS A 120 2.73 8.60 7.43
CA CYS A 120 1.50 9.15 6.83
C CYS A 120 0.24 8.40 7.32
N LYS A 121 0.29 7.06 7.36
CA LYS A 121 -0.80 6.24 7.89
C LYS A 121 -1.14 6.59 9.35
N LEU A 122 -0.12 6.76 10.18
CA LEU A 122 -0.31 7.16 11.58
C LEU A 122 -0.97 8.53 11.70
N GLN A 123 -0.49 9.54 10.96
CA GLN A 123 -1.05 10.89 11.00
C GLN A 123 -2.53 10.90 10.60
N LEU A 124 -2.90 10.19 9.54
CA LEU A 124 -4.29 10.05 9.12
C LEU A 124 -5.17 9.41 10.18
N ARG A 125 -4.73 8.25 10.72
CA ARG A 125 -5.49 7.50 11.73
C ARG A 125 -5.60 8.23 13.07
N SER A 126 -4.65 9.09 13.39
CA SER A 126 -4.70 9.93 14.61
C SER A 126 -5.58 11.17 14.47
N GLY A 127 -6.07 11.48 13.28
CA GLY A 127 -6.86 12.69 13.01
C GLY A 127 -6.06 14.00 13.05
N HIS A 128 -4.73 13.93 13.02
CA HIS A 128 -3.84 15.10 13.07
C HIS A 128 -3.20 15.42 11.71
N ALA A 129 -3.73 14.83 10.62
CA ALA A 129 -3.16 15.02 9.30
C ALA A 129 -3.37 16.45 8.78
N ASN A 130 -2.28 17.11 8.39
CA ASN A 130 -2.33 18.24 7.49
C ASN A 130 -2.29 17.70 6.05
N HIS A 131 -3.44 17.59 5.40
CA HIS A 131 -3.58 16.92 4.12
C HIS A 131 -2.66 17.50 3.03
N ALA A 132 -2.49 18.83 2.97
CA ALA A 132 -1.58 19.44 2.00
C ALA A 132 -0.11 19.05 2.26
N HIS A 133 0.30 19.00 3.51
CA HIS A 133 1.64 18.56 3.89
C HIS A 133 1.82 17.05 3.64
N THR A 134 0.81 16.23 4.01
CA THR A 134 0.85 14.76 3.79
C THR A 134 0.89 14.44 2.30
N TYR A 135 0.15 15.18 1.47
CA TYR A 135 0.22 15.04 0.01
C TYR A 135 1.64 15.23 -0.54
N GLU A 136 2.33 16.30 -0.12
CA GLU A 136 3.72 16.53 -0.54
C GLU A 136 4.69 15.49 0.05
N LEU A 137 4.45 15.02 1.27
CA LEU A 137 5.26 13.97 1.89
C LEU A 137 5.12 12.63 1.15
N VAL A 138 3.92 12.26 0.73
CA VAL A 138 3.68 11.06 -0.09
C VAL A 138 4.36 11.19 -1.46
N ARG A 139 4.27 12.35 -2.11
CA ARG A 139 5.01 12.62 -3.35
C ARG A 139 6.53 12.50 -3.17
N PHE A 140 7.05 13.05 -2.09
CA PHE A 140 8.46 12.92 -1.75
C PHE A 140 8.85 11.45 -1.54
N ALA A 141 8.04 10.67 -0.79
CA ALA A 141 8.28 9.25 -0.56
C ALA A 141 8.34 8.44 -1.87
N LEU A 142 7.45 8.73 -2.82
CA LEU A 142 7.48 8.11 -4.14
C LEU A 142 8.76 8.50 -4.93
N LYS A 143 9.23 9.74 -4.83
CA LYS A 143 10.45 10.23 -5.52
C LYS A 143 11.74 9.60 -5.01
N ILE A 144 11.75 8.98 -3.84
CA ILE A 144 12.93 8.26 -3.31
C ILE A 144 13.36 7.12 -4.22
N THR A 145 12.40 6.42 -4.84
CA THR A 145 12.65 5.30 -5.74
C THR A 145 12.37 5.64 -7.20
N ARG A 146 11.54 6.67 -7.47
CA ARG A 146 11.04 7.07 -8.78
C ARG A 146 11.21 8.57 -9.02
N SER A 147 12.27 8.95 -9.72
CA SER A 147 12.50 10.37 -10.07
C SER A 147 11.53 10.92 -11.12
N ASP A 148 10.92 10.04 -11.90
CA ASP A 148 10.06 10.34 -13.07
C ASP A 148 8.54 10.28 -12.78
N ILE A 149 8.15 10.15 -11.53
CA ILE A 149 6.77 9.88 -11.09
C ILE A 149 5.74 10.89 -11.60
N ASP A 150 6.17 12.14 -11.80
CA ASP A 150 5.28 13.20 -12.27
C ASP A 150 4.91 13.05 -13.76
N ASN A 151 5.65 12.23 -14.54
CA ASN A 151 5.51 12.08 -15.98
C ASN A 151 5.23 10.63 -16.42
N ALA A 152 5.43 9.65 -15.57
CA ALA A 152 5.30 8.24 -15.93
C ALA A 152 3.85 7.75 -15.77
N ALA A 153 3.37 7.05 -16.77
CA ALA A 153 2.09 6.35 -16.64
C ALA A 153 2.25 5.13 -15.72
N ILE A 154 1.44 5.02 -14.68
CA ILE A 154 1.55 3.97 -13.65
C ILE A 154 1.60 2.56 -14.26
N HIS A 155 0.84 2.31 -15.34
CA HIS A 155 0.80 1.01 -16.00
C HIS A 155 2.13 0.58 -16.64
N SER A 156 3.03 1.52 -16.94
CA SER A 156 4.36 1.23 -17.50
C SER A 156 5.43 0.96 -16.44
N LEU A 157 5.12 1.20 -15.16
CA LEU A 157 6.05 1.04 -14.04
C LEU A 157 6.04 -0.39 -13.49
N PHE A 158 7.14 -0.75 -12.82
CA PHE A 158 7.20 -1.92 -11.95
C PHE A 158 7.18 -1.42 -10.51
N LEU A 159 6.07 -1.64 -9.81
CA LEU A 159 5.83 -1.08 -8.48
C LEU A 159 5.93 -2.15 -7.40
N SER A 160 6.56 -1.80 -6.29
CA SER A 160 6.47 -2.54 -5.03
C SER A 160 5.10 -2.29 -4.37
N SER A 161 4.73 -3.14 -3.40
CA SER A 161 3.50 -2.94 -2.63
C SER A 161 3.49 -1.60 -1.87
N VAL A 162 4.66 -1.17 -1.37
CA VAL A 162 4.82 0.13 -0.70
C VAL A 162 4.55 1.30 -1.67
N GLU A 163 5.08 1.22 -2.90
CA GLU A 163 4.82 2.25 -3.92
C GLU A 163 3.33 2.27 -4.34
N ILE A 164 2.69 1.11 -4.47
CA ILE A 164 1.26 1.04 -4.77
C ILE A 164 0.44 1.67 -3.63
N GLU A 165 0.75 1.34 -2.37
CA GLU A 165 0.10 1.97 -1.21
C GLU A 165 0.31 3.48 -1.21
N LEU A 166 1.54 3.97 -1.49
CA LEU A 166 1.81 5.40 -1.60
C LEU A 166 0.98 6.08 -2.70
N PHE A 167 0.76 5.43 -3.85
CA PHE A 167 -0.14 5.97 -4.87
C PHE A 167 -1.60 6.03 -4.40
N ILE A 168 -2.07 5.00 -3.69
CA ILE A 168 -3.42 5.01 -3.10
C ILE A 168 -3.56 6.16 -2.10
N TYR A 169 -2.54 6.38 -1.26
CA TYR A 169 -2.50 7.51 -0.32
C TYR A 169 -2.41 8.86 -1.04
N LEU A 170 -1.66 8.94 -2.14
CA LEU A 170 -1.63 10.15 -2.99
C LEU A 170 -3.03 10.50 -3.49
N ALA A 171 -3.78 9.53 -3.98
CA ALA A 171 -5.16 9.72 -4.42
C ALA A 171 -6.08 10.15 -3.27
N GLN A 172 -5.91 9.57 -2.08
CA GLN A 172 -6.67 9.94 -0.90
C GLN A 172 -6.41 11.38 -0.46
N GLU A 173 -5.14 11.78 -0.37
CA GLU A 173 -4.77 13.13 0.00
C GLU A 173 -5.19 14.15 -1.07
N ALA A 174 -5.13 13.78 -2.36
CA ALA A 174 -5.65 14.59 -3.45
C ALA A 174 -7.14 14.91 -3.27
N LEU A 175 -7.96 13.92 -2.84
CA LEU A 175 -9.37 14.16 -2.51
C LEU A 175 -9.54 15.18 -1.39
N TYR A 176 -8.77 15.07 -0.32
CA TYR A 176 -8.87 15.98 0.83
C TYR A 176 -8.47 17.43 0.50
N ILE A 177 -7.53 17.63 -0.41
CA ILE A 177 -7.13 18.97 -0.89
C ILE A 177 -8.00 19.47 -2.07
N GLY A 178 -8.99 18.69 -2.52
CA GLY A 178 -9.92 19.06 -3.59
C GLY A 178 -9.45 18.75 -5.02
N ASP A 179 -8.30 18.09 -5.19
CA ASP A 179 -7.81 17.64 -6.51
C ASP A 179 -8.45 16.30 -6.90
N THR A 180 -9.73 16.38 -7.26
CA THR A 180 -10.53 15.22 -7.65
C THR A 180 -10.04 14.57 -8.96
N ALA A 181 -9.40 15.35 -9.84
CA ALA A 181 -8.89 14.86 -11.12
C ALA A 181 -7.71 13.90 -10.91
N THR A 182 -6.73 14.29 -10.08
CA THR A 182 -5.60 13.40 -9.70
C THR A 182 -6.10 12.16 -8.98
N ALA A 183 -7.02 12.30 -8.03
CA ALA A 183 -7.57 11.17 -7.30
C ALA A 183 -8.23 10.14 -8.23
N HIS A 184 -9.09 10.60 -9.13
CA HIS A 184 -9.73 9.75 -10.13
C HIS A 184 -8.73 9.01 -11.02
N HIS A 185 -7.79 9.77 -11.59
CA HIS A 185 -6.79 9.24 -12.51
C HIS A 185 -5.91 8.16 -11.86
N VAL A 186 -5.39 8.43 -10.66
CA VAL A 186 -4.54 7.49 -9.92
C VAL A 186 -5.32 6.23 -9.55
N CYS A 187 -6.55 6.35 -9.01
CA CYS A 187 -7.36 5.19 -8.65
C CYS A 187 -7.65 4.27 -9.84
N GLN A 188 -7.97 4.85 -11.01
CA GLN A 188 -8.20 4.07 -12.24
C GLN A 188 -6.94 3.36 -12.72
N GLN A 189 -5.80 4.05 -12.71
CA GLN A 189 -4.53 3.46 -13.13
C GLN A 189 -4.10 2.32 -12.19
N ILE A 190 -4.25 2.49 -10.87
CA ILE A 190 -3.95 1.44 -9.88
C ILE A 190 -4.87 0.23 -10.07
N SER A 191 -6.17 0.43 -10.26
CA SER A 191 -7.11 -0.68 -10.54
C SER A 191 -6.69 -1.47 -11.79
N SER A 192 -6.35 -0.77 -12.87
CA SER A 192 -5.90 -1.39 -14.12
C SER A 192 -4.56 -2.12 -13.94
N TYR A 193 -3.62 -1.50 -13.22
CA TYR A 193 -2.30 -2.06 -12.92
C TYR A 193 -2.41 -3.38 -12.14
N LEU A 194 -3.19 -3.38 -11.06
CA LEU A 194 -3.37 -4.55 -10.21
C LEU A 194 -4.13 -5.68 -10.90
N SER A 195 -5.07 -5.34 -11.79
CA SER A 195 -5.83 -6.33 -12.56
C SER A 195 -5.00 -7.01 -13.65
N ALA A 196 -4.01 -6.32 -14.21
CA ALA A 196 -3.16 -6.83 -15.29
C ALA A 196 -1.96 -7.66 -14.80
N ARG A 197 -1.64 -7.64 -13.51
CA ARG A 197 -0.45 -8.27 -12.93
C ARG A 197 -0.77 -9.53 -12.16
N SER A 198 0.10 -10.55 -12.32
CA SER A 198 0.06 -11.79 -11.54
C SER A 198 0.73 -11.59 -10.17
N LEU A 199 0.04 -10.89 -9.28
CA LEU A 199 0.46 -10.70 -7.90
C LEU A 199 -0.02 -11.86 -7.03
N SER A 200 0.53 -12.00 -5.80
CA SER A 200 -0.06 -12.94 -4.85
C SER A 200 -1.53 -12.55 -4.60
N PHE A 201 -2.40 -13.52 -4.57
CA PHE A 201 -3.85 -13.29 -4.53
C PHE A 201 -4.25 -12.40 -3.33
N LEU A 202 -3.73 -12.70 -2.14
CA LEU A 202 -4.08 -11.96 -0.92
C LEU A 202 -3.63 -10.50 -0.95
N GLU A 203 -2.40 -10.24 -1.38
CA GLU A 203 -1.85 -8.89 -1.42
C GLU A 203 -2.53 -8.04 -2.49
N ARG A 204 -2.78 -8.62 -3.66
CA ARG A 204 -3.53 -7.95 -4.72
C ARG A 204 -4.94 -7.54 -4.27
N ASP A 205 -5.67 -8.46 -3.64
CA ASP A 205 -7.05 -8.22 -3.22
C ASP A 205 -7.11 -7.17 -2.11
N ARG A 206 -6.14 -7.16 -1.18
CA ARG A 206 -5.99 -6.12 -0.17
C ARG A 206 -5.77 -4.74 -0.81
N LEU A 207 -4.81 -4.62 -1.73
CA LEU A 207 -4.50 -3.36 -2.41
C LEU A 207 -5.66 -2.86 -3.29
N LEU A 208 -6.36 -3.77 -3.95
CA LEU A 208 -7.58 -3.42 -4.70
C LEU A 208 -8.69 -2.92 -3.78
N ALA A 209 -8.86 -3.51 -2.60
CA ALA A 209 -9.85 -3.06 -1.62
C ALA A 209 -9.47 -1.69 -1.02
N GLU A 210 -8.20 -1.45 -0.68
CA GLU A 210 -7.72 -0.13 -0.25
C GLU A 210 -7.97 0.94 -1.34
N ASN A 211 -7.64 0.63 -2.58
CA ASN A 211 -7.91 1.53 -3.70
C ASN A 211 -9.42 1.78 -3.91
N ALA A 212 -10.23 0.74 -3.74
CA ALA A 212 -11.70 0.85 -3.87
C ALA A 212 -12.32 1.74 -2.79
N VAL A 213 -11.78 1.75 -1.58
CA VAL A 213 -12.18 2.68 -0.52
C VAL A 213 -11.99 4.12 -0.99
N VAL A 214 -10.80 4.47 -1.47
CA VAL A 214 -10.49 5.83 -1.94
C VAL A 214 -11.34 6.19 -3.16
N TYR A 215 -11.48 5.27 -4.11
CA TYR A 215 -12.26 5.51 -5.31
C TYR A 215 -13.77 5.65 -5.02
N THR A 216 -14.29 4.92 -4.03
CA THR A 216 -15.67 5.11 -3.57
C THR A 216 -15.89 6.49 -2.94
N LYS A 217 -14.93 6.97 -2.14
CA LYS A 217 -14.98 8.35 -1.59
C LYS A 217 -15.01 9.39 -2.72
N TYR A 218 -14.17 9.20 -3.75
CA TYR A 218 -14.21 10.04 -4.95
C TYR A 218 -15.60 10.02 -5.61
N LEU A 219 -16.18 8.84 -5.87
CA LEU A 219 -17.49 8.70 -6.51
C LEU A 219 -18.61 9.38 -5.70
N LEU A 220 -18.56 9.27 -4.36
CA LEU A 220 -19.49 10.00 -3.49
C LEU A 220 -19.31 11.53 -3.59
N THR A 221 -18.08 12.02 -3.70
CA THR A 221 -17.78 13.45 -3.85
C THR A 221 -18.33 14.03 -5.16
N VAL A 222 -18.26 13.24 -6.24
CA VAL A 222 -18.83 13.65 -7.55
C VAL A 222 -20.31 13.27 -7.73
N CYS A 223 -20.97 12.83 -6.64
CA CYS A 223 -22.37 12.45 -6.61
C CYS A 223 -22.76 11.25 -7.52
N ASP A 224 -21.80 10.41 -7.91
CA ASP A 224 -22.09 9.14 -8.59
C ASP A 224 -22.37 8.04 -7.56
N TYR A 225 -23.51 8.17 -6.91
CA TYR A 225 -23.91 7.30 -5.80
C TYR A 225 -24.15 5.84 -6.21
N LYS A 226 -24.56 5.63 -7.47
CA LYS A 226 -24.80 4.28 -7.99
C LYS A 226 -23.49 3.51 -8.13
N SER A 227 -22.52 4.08 -8.81
CA SER A 227 -21.19 3.46 -8.97
C SER A 227 -20.49 3.31 -7.63
N ALA A 228 -20.61 4.28 -6.71
CA ALA A 228 -20.10 4.19 -5.36
C ALA A 228 -20.65 2.98 -4.59
N LEU A 229 -21.99 2.77 -4.67
CA LEU A 229 -22.64 1.62 -4.04
C LEU A 229 -22.20 0.29 -4.64
N GLU A 230 -22.15 0.19 -5.96
CA GLU A 230 -21.73 -1.02 -6.68
C GLU A 230 -20.28 -1.39 -6.31
N LEU A 231 -19.36 -0.43 -6.38
CA LEU A 231 -17.95 -0.65 -6.11
C LEU A 231 -17.70 -1.08 -4.66
N SER A 232 -18.19 -0.30 -3.70
CA SER A 232 -17.99 -0.59 -2.27
C SER A 232 -18.61 -1.92 -1.86
N ASN A 233 -19.80 -2.23 -2.36
CA ASN A 233 -20.49 -3.50 -2.07
C ASN A 233 -19.75 -4.70 -2.66
N PHE A 234 -19.17 -4.58 -3.87
CA PHE A 234 -18.40 -5.62 -4.51
C PHE A 234 -17.17 -6.00 -3.64
N TYR A 235 -16.34 -5.02 -3.28
CA TYR A 235 -15.13 -5.28 -2.47
C TYR A 235 -15.46 -5.68 -1.04
N ARG A 236 -16.54 -5.16 -0.45
CA ARG A 236 -17.02 -5.62 0.84
C ARG A 236 -17.32 -7.12 0.84
N HIS A 237 -17.95 -7.65 -0.20
CA HIS A 237 -18.20 -9.08 -0.30
C HIS A 237 -16.94 -9.91 -0.52
N GLN A 238 -15.95 -9.39 -1.26
CA GLN A 238 -14.67 -10.07 -1.41
C GLN A 238 -13.88 -10.15 -0.10
N MET A 239 -13.89 -9.06 0.72
CA MET A 239 -13.18 -9.04 2.01
C MET A 239 -13.77 -10.03 3.02
N ILE A 240 -15.08 -10.30 3.00
CA ILE A 240 -15.71 -11.33 3.85
C ILE A 240 -15.04 -12.70 3.65
N SER A 241 -14.67 -13.04 2.42
CA SER A 241 -14.04 -14.32 2.11
C SER A 241 -12.56 -14.38 2.51
N ASN A 242 -11.90 -13.23 2.68
CA ASN A 242 -10.47 -13.14 2.91
C ASN A 242 -10.09 -12.85 4.38
N LEU A 243 -11.07 -12.73 5.29
CA LEU A 243 -10.89 -12.46 6.73
C LEU A 243 -10.04 -11.21 7.06
N ASP A 244 -10.05 -10.20 6.19
CA ASP A 244 -9.40 -8.91 6.45
C ASP A 244 -10.39 -7.94 7.13
N ASP A 245 -10.33 -7.89 8.46
CA ASP A 245 -11.20 -7.02 9.26
C ASP A 245 -10.85 -5.53 9.12
N GLY A 246 -9.63 -5.21 8.68
CA GLY A 246 -9.11 -3.84 8.69
C GLY A 246 -9.85 -2.87 7.77
N LEU A 247 -10.28 -3.33 6.59
CA LEU A 247 -11.00 -2.52 5.60
C LEU A 247 -12.52 -2.76 5.60
N MET A 248 -12.96 -3.83 6.24
CA MET A 248 -14.35 -4.28 6.18
C MET A 248 -15.33 -3.25 6.73
N HIS A 249 -15.01 -2.63 7.87
CA HIS A 249 -15.90 -1.62 8.48
C HIS A 249 -15.99 -0.37 7.61
N GLU A 250 -14.89 0.08 6.99
CA GLU A 250 -14.88 1.25 6.10
C GLU A 250 -15.68 0.99 4.82
N LEU A 251 -15.49 -0.15 4.17
CA LEU A 251 -16.29 -0.57 3.02
C LEU A 251 -17.77 -0.74 3.37
N THR A 252 -18.08 -1.24 4.58
CA THR A 252 -19.46 -1.39 5.05
C THR A 252 -20.11 -0.02 5.27
N PHE A 253 -19.37 0.94 5.83
CA PHE A 253 -19.85 2.30 6.00
C PHE A 253 -20.07 3.02 4.67
N LEU A 254 -19.11 2.93 3.73
CA LEU A 254 -19.23 3.50 2.39
C LEU A 254 -20.40 2.88 1.59
N THR A 255 -20.62 1.56 1.74
CA THR A 255 -21.79 0.89 1.16
C THR A 255 -23.10 1.42 1.77
N ALA A 256 -23.11 1.67 3.10
CA ALA A 256 -24.27 2.28 3.76
C ALA A 256 -24.55 3.66 3.18
N LEU A 257 -23.53 4.52 3.03
CA LEU A 257 -23.71 5.84 2.42
C LEU A 257 -24.27 5.75 0.99
N GLY A 258 -23.76 4.82 0.18
CA GLY A 258 -24.28 4.53 -1.15
C GLY A 258 -25.78 4.14 -1.11
N CYS A 259 -26.17 3.29 -0.16
CA CYS A 259 -27.59 2.94 0.05
C CYS A 259 -28.45 4.15 0.45
N TYR A 260 -27.92 5.01 1.32
CA TYR A 260 -28.61 6.23 1.76
C TYR A 260 -28.93 7.14 0.56
N TYR A 261 -27.91 7.48 -0.22
CA TYR A 261 -28.07 8.39 -1.36
C TYR A 261 -28.86 7.78 -2.53
N THR A 262 -28.96 6.44 -2.61
CA THR A 262 -29.80 5.75 -3.62
C THR A 262 -31.21 5.42 -3.12
N GLY A 263 -31.60 5.87 -1.90
CA GLY A 263 -32.94 5.71 -1.35
C GLY A 263 -33.25 4.33 -0.75
N GLN A 264 -32.23 3.49 -0.51
CA GLN A 264 -32.38 2.15 0.07
C GLN A 264 -32.32 2.21 1.63
N GLN A 265 -33.32 2.84 2.27
CA GLN A 265 -33.27 3.18 3.70
C GLN A 265 -33.11 1.98 4.65
N ASP A 266 -33.81 0.87 4.43
CA ASP A 266 -33.71 -0.31 5.32
C ASP A 266 -32.31 -0.94 5.27
N ARG A 267 -31.74 -1.00 4.07
CA ARG A 267 -30.40 -1.51 3.84
C ARG A 267 -29.35 -0.55 4.44
N PHE A 268 -29.53 0.74 4.29
CA PHE A 268 -28.70 1.76 4.93
C PHE A 268 -28.66 1.57 6.44
N LEU A 269 -29.80 1.49 7.12
CA LEU A 269 -29.87 1.35 8.58
C LEU A 269 -29.17 0.09 9.08
N THR A 270 -29.33 -1.02 8.36
CA THR A 270 -28.69 -2.29 8.70
C THR A 270 -27.17 -2.20 8.56
N LEU A 271 -26.66 -1.71 7.44
CA LEU A 271 -25.22 -1.60 7.17
C LEU A 271 -24.56 -0.55 8.06
N PHE A 272 -25.23 0.59 8.29
CA PHE A 272 -24.73 1.64 9.17
C PHE A 272 -24.56 1.13 10.62
N LYS A 273 -25.55 0.41 11.16
CA LYS A 273 -25.44 -0.23 12.47
C LYS A 273 -24.29 -1.22 12.52
N THR A 274 -24.15 -2.05 11.49
CA THR A 274 -23.04 -3.02 11.40
C THR A 274 -21.70 -2.30 11.43
N ALA A 275 -21.49 -1.29 10.59
CA ALA A 275 -20.26 -0.50 10.56
C ALA A 275 -19.98 0.20 11.90
N PHE A 276 -21.02 0.78 12.52
CA PHE A 276 -20.91 1.45 13.81
C PHE A 276 -20.47 0.51 14.93
N PHE A 277 -21.09 -0.66 15.05
CA PHE A 277 -20.74 -1.62 16.09
C PHE A 277 -19.36 -2.25 15.84
N SER A 278 -19.00 -2.53 14.59
CA SER A 278 -17.64 -3.00 14.25
C SER A 278 -16.59 -1.95 14.60
N ALA A 279 -16.78 -0.69 14.23
CA ALA A 279 -15.87 0.39 14.56
C ALA A 279 -15.74 0.59 16.08
N HIS A 280 -16.87 0.53 16.83
CA HIS A 280 -16.86 0.67 18.28
C HIS A 280 -16.12 -0.47 18.98
N SER A 281 -16.20 -1.71 18.48
CA SER A 281 -15.51 -2.86 19.05
C SER A 281 -13.98 -2.77 18.97
N ILE A 282 -13.45 -1.99 18.03
CA ILE A 282 -12.02 -1.73 17.83
C ILE A 282 -11.59 -0.32 18.22
N ASN A 283 -12.40 0.40 19.02
CA ASN A 283 -12.17 1.79 19.44
C ASN A 283 -11.97 2.79 18.27
N LEU A 284 -12.61 2.54 17.14
CA LEU A 284 -12.59 3.44 15.99
C LEU A 284 -13.61 4.57 16.14
N SER A 285 -13.17 5.78 15.82
CA SER A 285 -14.10 6.90 15.60
C SER A 285 -14.58 6.90 14.15
N LEU A 286 -15.88 6.76 13.90
CA LEU A 286 -16.47 6.90 12.57
C LEU A 286 -16.36 8.32 11.99
N ILE A 287 -15.91 9.30 12.78
CA ILE A 287 -15.70 10.68 12.36
C ILE A 287 -14.50 10.78 11.38
N HIS A 288 -13.62 9.80 11.37
CA HIS A 288 -12.42 9.75 10.51
C HIS A 288 -12.61 8.89 9.25
N ILE A 289 -13.80 8.33 9.05
CA ILE A 289 -14.20 7.61 7.84
C ILE A 289 -15.04 8.55 6.97
#